data_80e90f7196b479a379e0c6e100091887
#
_entry.id   80e90f7196b479a379e0c6e100091887
#
_cell.length_a   1.000
_cell.length_b   1.000
_cell.length_c   1.000
_cell.angle_alpha   90.00
_cell.angle_beta   90.00
_cell.angle_gamma   90.00
#
_symmetry.space_group_name_H-M   'P 1'
#
loop_
_entity.id
_entity.type
_entity.pdbx_description
1 polymer ?
#
loop_
_entity_poly.entity_id
_entity_poly.type
_entity_poly.pdbx_seq_one_letter_code
_entity_poly.pdbx_strand_id
1 'polypeptide(L)' 'MLADIIVIAILVVIFALVIRAIVKSKK' A
#
# COMPACT_ATOMS: atom_id res chain seq x y z
N MET A 1 -19.82 1.62 -3.57
CA MET A 1 -20.15 1.12 -2.24
C MET A 1 -18.96 1.32 -1.31
N LEU A 2 -19.23 1.67 -0.06
CA LEU A 2 -18.18 2.00 0.91
C LEU A 2 -17.20 0.85 1.13
N ALA A 3 -17.68 -0.38 1.12
CA ALA A 3 -16.83 -1.54 1.34
C ALA A 3 -15.72 -1.66 0.29
N ASP A 4 -16.03 -1.41 -0.95
CA ASP A 4 -15.04 -1.47 -2.04
C ASP A 4 -13.97 -0.39 -1.88
N ILE A 5 -14.38 0.80 -1.49
CA ILE A 5 -13.43 1.90 -1.26
C ILE A 5 -12.46 1.55 -0.14
N ILE A 6 -12.97 0.96 0.93
CA ILE A 6 -12.13 0.57 2.06
C ILE A 6 -11.12 -0.50 1.65
N VAL A 7 -11.55 -1.50 0.90
CA VAL A 7 -10.65 -2.57 0.43
C VAL A 7 -9.55 -1.99 -0.47
N ILE A 8 -9.91 -1.13 -1.40
CA ILE A 8 -8.95 -0.50 -2.29
C ILE A 8 -7.96 0.35 -1.49
N ALA A 9 -8.43 1.11 -0.52
CA ALA A 9 -7.58 1.94 0.34
C ALA A 9 -6.55 1.09 1.09
N ILE A 10 -6.98 -0.04 1.65
CA ILE A 10 -6.09 -0.95 2.36
C ILE A 10 -5.02 -1.51 1.42
N LEU A 11 -5.42 -1.95 0.24
CA LEU A 11 -4.48 -2.48 -0.76
C LEU A 11 -3.45 -1.44 -1.18
N VAL A 12 -3.88 -0.21 -1.41
CA VAL A 12 -2.99 0.89 -1.78
C VAL A 12 -1.98 1.17 -0.68
N VAL A 13 -2.43 1.18 0.58
CA VAL A 13 -1.53 1.43 1.73
C VAL A 13 -0.50 0.31 1.83
N ILE A 14 -0.91 -0.94 1.73
CA ILE A 14 -0.01 -2.08 1.80
C ILE A 14 1.02 -1.99 0.66
N PHE A 15 0.58 -1.71 -0.54
CA PHE A 15 1.45 -1.58 -1.70
C PHE A 15 2.48 -0.47 -1.49
N ALA A 16 2.04 0.69 -1.02
CA ALA A 16 2.92 1.81 -0.76
C ALA A 16 3.98 1.47 0.28
N LEU A 17 3.60 0.76 1.35
CA LEU A 17 4.54 0.33 2.38
C LEU A 17 5.58 -0.64 1.85
N VAL A 18 5.17 -1.58 1.01
CA VAL A 18 6.10 -2.54 0.39
C VAL A 18 7.11 -1.82 -0.50
N ILE A 19 6.64 -0.91 -1.33
CA ILE A 19 7.51 -0.14 -2.21
C ILE A 19 8.49 0.70 -1.39
N ARG A 20 8.03 1.33 -0.33
CA ARG A 20 8.88 2.12 0.56
C ARG A 20 9.96 1.27 1.22
N ALA A 21 9.59 0.08 1.66
CA ALA A 21 10.55 -0.83 2.27
C ALA A 21 11.65 -1.22 1.29
N ILE A 22 11.29 -1.50 0.05
CA ILE A 22 12.25 -1.87 -0.99
C ILE A 22 13.18 -0.69 -1.28
N VAL A 23 12.62 0.49 -1.46
CA VAL A 23 13.40 1.71 -1.75
C VAL A 23 14.36 2.04 -0.61
N LYS A 24 13.89 1.89 0.63
CA LYS A 24 14.73 2.15 1.80
C LYS A 24 15.84 1.12 1.95
N SER A 25 15.56 -0.13 1.61
CA SER A 25 16.57 -1.19 1.67
C SER A 25 17.61 -1.07 0.56
N LYS A 26 17.24 -0.41 -0.53
CA LYS A 26 18.15 -0.21 -1.65
C LYS A 26 18.97 1.05 -1.41
N LYS A 27 20.07 0.89 -0.83
CA LYS A 27 21.01 1.98 -0.61
C LYS A 27 22.04 2.07 -1.74
#